data_bac3278326f9eeea28c8e1145c04869b
#
_entry.id   bac3278326f9eeea28c8e1145c04869b
#
_cell.length_a   1.000
_cell.length_b   1.000
_cell.length_c   1.000
_cell.angle_alpha   90.00
_cell.angle_beta   90.00
_cell.angle_gamma   90.00
#
_symmetry.space_group_name_H-M   'P 1'
#
loop_
_entity.id
_entity.type
_entity.pdbx_description
1 polymer ?
#
loop_
_entity_poly.entity_id
_entity_poly.type
_entity_poly.pdbx_seq_one_letter_code
_entity_poly.pdbx_strand_id
1 'polypeptide(L)'
;MAQMLTLQDQYGVIYQAIKILPNDDLKISFLEALSELEDSECHRTRKFPKTRLHKIRGIKQTIYRADIDKISGWRLHIQYVDGEIHLKDIIEGQKHDDVMDVVKSKKNRYQ
;
A
#
# COMPACT_ATOMS: atom_id res chain seq x y z
N MET A 1 20.04 -0.97 15.66
CA MET A 1 19.50 -1.89 14.66
C MET A 1 18.06 -1.54 14.38
N ALA A 2 17.71 -1.27 13.12
CA ALA A 2 16.33 -0.96 12.77
C ALA A 2 15.47 -2.21 12.95
N GLN A 3 14.35 -2.08 13.64
CA GLN A 3 13.37 -3.15 13.75
C GLN A 3 12.46 -3.13 12.53
N MET A 4 12.07 -4.31 12.09
CA MET A 4 11.14 -4.45 10.97
C MET A 4 9.71 -4.47 11.53
N LEU A 5 8.82 -3.72 10.88
CA LEU A 5 7.39 -3.83 11.15
C LEU A 5 6.82 -5.03 10.42
N THR A 6 5.90 -5.71 11.07
CA THR A 6 5.23 -6.87 10.47
C THR A 6 4.22 -6.42 9.42
N LEU A 7 4.30 -7.00 8.23
CA LEU A 7 3.28 -6.85 7.20
C LEU A 7 2.32 -8.03 7.26
N GLN A 8 1.04 -7.74 7.30
CA GLN A 8 -0.02 -8.75 7.24
C GLN A 8 -0.68 -8.70 5.86
N ASP A 9 -0.78 -9.83 5.21
CA ASP A 9 -1.33 -9.93 3.86
C ASP A 9 -2.49 -10.92 3.80
N GLN A 10 -3.54 -10.61 4.53
CA GLN A 10 -4.73 -11.47 4.65
C GLN A 10 -5.40 -11.74 3.30
N TYR A 11 -5.34 -10.79 2.38
CA TYR A 11 -6.07 -10.85 1.11
C TYR A 11 -5.20 -11.27 -0.07
N GLY A 12 -3.95 -11.67 0.17
CA GLY A 12 -3.06 -12.11 -0.90
C GLY A 12 -2.64 -11.00 -1.85
N VAL A 13 -2.47 -9.77 -1.34
CA VAL A 13 -2.12 -8.61 -2.16
C VAL A 13 -0.76 -8.79 -2.81
N ILE A 14 0.21 -9.37 -2.09
CA ILE A 14 1.56 -9.61 -2.64
C ILE A 14 1.47 -10.56 -3.83
N TYR A 15 0.75 -11.66 -3.69
CA TYR A 15 0.57 -12.63 -4.77
C TYR A 15 -0.12 -11.98 -5.97
N GLN A 16 -1.18 -11.21 -5.72
CA GLN A 16 -1.89 -10.49 -6.77
C GLN A 16 -0.98 -9.50 -7.48
N ALA A 17 -0.17 -8.73 -6.74
CA ALA A 17 0.74 -7.75 -7.32
C ALA A 17 1.74 -8.40 -8.28
N ILE A 18 2.36 -9.51 -7.86
CA ILE A 18 3.31 -10.23 -8.72
C ILE A 18 2.63 -10.72 -10.00
N LYS A 19 1.35 -11.03 -9.92
CA LYS A 19 0.58 -11.54 -11.05
C LYS A 19 0.15 -10.45 -12.03
N ILE A 20 -0.24 -9.27 -11.53
CA ILE A 20 -0.84 -8.22 -12.37
C ILE A 20 0.12 -7.12 -12.79
N LEU A 21 1.23 -6.91 -12.06
CA LEU A 21 2.20 -5.88 -12.46
C LEU A 21 2.81 -6.28 -13.81
N PRO A 22 2.79 -5.34 -14.79
CA PRO A 22 3.04 -5.70 -16.19
C PRO A 22 4.48 -6.00 -16.55
N ASN A 23 5.45 -5.61 -15.72
CA ASN A 23 6.86 -5.81 -16.05
C ASN A 23 7.71 -5.96 -14.79
N ASP A 24 8.96 -6.39 -14.97
CA ASP A 24 9.86 -6.66 -13.86
C ASP A 24 10.26 -5.39 -13.12
N ASP A 25 10.39 -4.27 -13.80
CA ASP A 25 10.73 -3.00 -13.14
C ASP A 25 9.68 -2.60 -12.13
N LEU A 26 8.40 -2.77 -12.47
CA LEU A 26 7.31 -2.49 -11.53
C LEU A 26 7.25 -3.50 -10.40
N LYS A 27 7.58 -4.77 -10.66
CA LYS A 27 7.67 -5.78 -9.59
C LYS A 27 8.81 -5.45 -8.62
N ILE A 28 9.95 -5.00 -9.12
CA ILE A 28 11.06 -4.55 -8.29
C ILE A 28 10.64 -3.32 -7.46
N SER A 29 9.99 -2.34 -8.09
CA SER A 29 9.47 -1.17 -7.39
C SER A 29 8.48 -1.55 -6.29
N PHE A 30 7.65 -2.56 -6.53
CA PHE A 30 6.73 -3.08 -5.52
C PHE A 30 7.49 -3.67 -4.33
N LEU A 31 8.52 -4.48 -4.57
CA LEU A 31 9.33 -5.06 -3.49
C LEU A 31 10.06 -3.96 -2.70
N GLU A 32 10.57 -2.94 -3.37
CA GLU A 32 11.19 -1.80 -2.71
C GLU A 32 10.17 -1.04 -1.84
N ALA A 33 8.93 -0.90 -2.32
CA ALA A 33 7.87 -0.28 -1.55
C ALA A 33 7.57 -1.08 -0.28
N LEU A 34 7.47 -2.40 -0.38
CA LEU A 34 7.27 -3.26 0.80
C LEU A 34 8.41 -3.11 1.79
N SER A 35 9.66 -3.06 1.31
CA SER A 35 10.83 -2.88 2.15
C SER A 35 10.76 -1.57 2.95
N GLU A 36 10.35 -0.48 2.30
CA GLU A 36 10.17 0.80 3.00
C GLU A 36 9.06 0.73 4.04
N LEU A 37 7.95 0.05 3.73
CA LEU A 37 6.84 -0.10 4.67
C LEU A 37 7.22 -0.94 5.89
N GLU A 38 8.17 -1.87 5.74
CA GLU A 38 8.68 -2.67 6.85
C GLU A 38 9.70 -1.94 7.70
N ASP A 39 10.23 -0.81 7.23
CA ASP A 39 11.30 -0.08 7.91
C ASP A 39 10.72 0.77 9.04
N SER A 40 10.99 0.37 10.28
CA SER A 40 10.48 1.09 11.46
C SER A 40 11.01 2.52 11.55
N GLU A 41 12.19 2.79 11.02
CA GLU A 41 12.77 4.14 11.04
C GLU A 41 11.95 5.10 10.17
N CYS A 42 11.46 4.63 9.01
CA CYS A 42 10.57 5.43 8.16
C CYS A 42 9.29 5.81 8.90
N HIS A 43 8.73 4.88 9.67
CA HIS A 43 7.52 5.16 10.46
C HIS A 43 7.82 6.09 11.63
N ARG A 44 8.97 5.93 12.28
CA ARG A 44 9.37 6.78 13.40
C ARG A 44 9.55 8.23 12.96
N THR A 45 10.21 8.44 11.82
CA THR A 45 10.51 9.80 11.31
C THR A 45 9.41 10.36 10.42
N ARG A 46 8.43 9.55 10.05
CA ARG A 46 7.37 9.91 9.09
C ARG A 46 7.92 10.32 7.73
N LYS A 47 9.05 9.72 7.32
CA LYS A 47 9.68 9.98 6.03
C LYS A 47 9.64 8.73 5.17
N PHE A 48 8.90 8.82 4.07
CA PHE A 48 8.70 7.72 3.12
C PHE A 48 9.06 8.18 1.72
N PRO A 49 10.37 8.25 1.39
CA PRO A 49 10.81 8.84 0.12
C PRO A 49 10.35 8.07 -1.10
N LYS A 50 10.18 6.75 -0.99
CA LYS A 50 9.70 5.93 -2.12
C LYS A 50 8.19 5.90 -2.20
N THR A 51 7.52 5.48 -1.13
CA THR A 51 6.07 5.23 -1.14
C THR A 51 5.25 6.49 -0.93
N ARG A 52 5.84 7.53 -0.39
CA ARG A 52 5.15 8.77 -0.01
C ARG A 52 3.88 8.47 0.78
N LEU A 53 4.00 7.54 1.72
CA LEU A 53 2.87 7.06 2.52
C LEU A 53 2.10 8.21 3.16
N HIS A 54 0.81 8.27 2.89
CA HIS A 54 -0.04 9.31 3.46
C HIS A 54 -1.48 8.80 3.61
N LYS A 55 -2.18 9.42 4.55
CA LYS A 55 -3.58 9.10 4.80
C LYS A 55 -4.45 9.63 3.66
N ILE A 56 -5.36 8.81 3.19
CA ILE A 56 -6.35 9.22 2.19
C ILE A 56 -7.44 10.02 2.88
N ARG A 57 -7.74 11.20 2.35
CA ARG A 57 -8.77 12.08 2.89
C ARG A 57 -10.10 11.87 2.20
N GLY A 58 -11.19 12.26 2.86
CA GLY A 58 -12.52 12.26 2.27
C GLY A 58 -13.24 10.91 2.32
N ILE A 59 -12.69 9.94 3.03
CA ILE A 59 -13.33 8.64 3.25
C ILE A 59 -13.49 8.37 4.74
N LYS A 60 -14.47 7.54 5.08
CA LYS A 60 -14.79 7.22 6.47
C LYS A 60 -13.71 6.38 7.14
N GLN A 61 -13.18 5.40 6.42
CA GLN A 61 -12.17 4.49 6.93
C GLN A 61 -10.81 5.17 6.97
N THR A 62 -9.97 4.78 7.94
CA THR A 62 -8.58 5.25 8.00
C THR A 62 -7.73 4.37 7.11
N ILE A 63 -7.45 4.85 5.91
CA ILE A 63 -6.69 4.12 4.90
C ILE A 63 -5.50 4.98 4.48
N TYR A 64 -4.34 4.34 4.31
CA TYR A 64 -3.13 4.99 3.83
C TYR A 64 -2.81 4.51 2.42
N ARG A 65 -2.27 5.41 1.63
CA ARG A 65 -1.83 5.12 0.27
C ARG A 65 -0.31 5.10 0.23
N ALA A 66 0.25 4.02 -0.35
CA ALA A 66 1.67 3.86 -0.57
C ALA A 66 1.92 3.73 -2.07
N ASP A 67 2.71 4.62 -2.65
CA ASP A 67 3.03 4.55 -4.08
C ASP A 67 3.99 3.40 -4.37
N ILE A 68 3.69 2.61 -5.38
CA ILE A 68 4.61 1.63 -5.96
C ILE A 68 5.45 2.32 -7.02
N ASP A 69 4.77 3.03 -7.93
CA ASP A 69 5.42 3.81 -8.97
C ASP A 69 4.62 5.09 -9.21
N LYS A 70 5.31 6.21 -9.06
CA LYS A 70 4.71 7.54 -9.14
C LYS A 70 4.17 7.86 -10.55
N ILE A 71 4.91 7.45 -11.58
CA ILE A 71 4.59 7.81 -12.97
C ILE A 71 3.37 7.04 -13.48
N SER A 72 3.38 5.73 -13.29
CA SER A 72 2.27 4.87 -13.73
C SER A 72 1.06 4.92 -12.80
N GLY A 73 1.28 5.37 -11.55
CA GLY A 73 0.21 5.49 -10.57
C GLY A 73 -0.14 4.21 -9.84
N TRP A 74 0.60 3.12 -10.03
CA TRP A 74 0.39 1.90 -9.24
C TRP A 74 0.62 2.20 -7.76
N ARG A 75 -0.30 1.75 -6.92
CA ARG A 75 -0.25 2.05 -5.48
C ARG A 75 -0.88 0.95 -4.64
N LEU A 76 -0.52 0.95 -3.35
CA LEU A 76 -1.09 0.05 -2.35
C LEU A 76 -2.00 0.84 -1.41
N HIS A 77 -3.07 0.20 -0.98
CA HIS A 77 -3.85 0.64 0.17
C HIS A 77 -3.44 -0.18 1.39
N ILE A 78 -3.16 0.49 2.50
CA ILE A 78 -2.81 -0.16 3.76
C ILE A 78 -3.62 0.42 4.90
N GLN A 79 -3.76 -0.37 5.96
CA GLN A 79 -4.30 0.09 7.24
C GLN A 79 -3.38 -0.37 8.36
N TYR A 80 -3.30 0.43 9.42
CA TYR A 80 -2.62 0.02 10.66
C TYR A 80 -3.66 -0.64 11.56
N VAL A 81 -3.37 -1.86 12.01
CA VAL A 81 -4.22 -2.61 12.93
C VAL A 81 -3.33 -3.18 14.02
N ASP A 82 -3.54 -2.74 15.26
CA ASP A 82 -2.78 -3.21 16.43
C ASP A 82 -1.27 -3.07 16.27
N GLY A 83 -0.83 -1.96 15.67
CA GLY A 83 0.59 -1.67 15.46
C GLY A 83 1.22 -2.40 14.28
N GLU A 84 0.45 -3.19 13.55
CA GLU A 84 0.93 -3.91 12.37
C GLU A 84 0.37 -3.27 11.11
N ILE A 85 1.07 -3.46 9.99
CA ILE A 85 0.64 -2.95 8.69
C ILE A 85 -0.12 -4.05 7.96
N HIS A 86 -1.36 -3.77 7.60
CA HIS A 86 -2.20 -4.68 6.85
C HIS A 86 -2.32 -4.20 5.40
N LEU A 87 -1.89 -5.04 4.47
CA LEU A 87 -2.07 -4.77 3.04
C LEU A 87 -3.52 -5.05 2.68
N LYS A 88 -4.19 -4.05 2.10
CA LYS A 88 -5.63 -4.16 1.79
C LYS A 88 -5.91 -4.34 0.31
N ASP A 89 -5.16 -3.68 -0.56
CA ASP A 89 -5.40 -3.78 -2.00
C ASP A 89 -4.22 -3.22 -2.78
N ILE A 90 -4.15 -3.61 -4.06
CA ILE A 90 -3.25 -3.00 -5.03
C ILE A 90 -4.12 -2.35 -6.11
N ILE A 91 -3.82 -1.10 -6.43
CA ILE A 91 -4.64 -0.28 -7.32
C ILE A 91 -3.80 0.17 -8.51
N GLU A 92 -4.37 0.00 -9.71
CA GLU A 92 -3.77 0.51 -10.94
C GLU A 92 -4.18 1.97 -11.13
N GLY A 93 -3.20 2.88 -11.19
CA GLY A 93 -3.47 4.30 -11.22
C GLY A 93 -4.15 4.79 -12.50
N GLN A 94 -3.96 4.10 -13.61
CA GLN A 94 -4.54 4.51 -14.88
C GLN A 94 -6.05 4.30 -14.97
N LYS A 95 -6.62 3.53 -14.08
CA LYS A 95 -8.06 3.27 -14.10
C LYS A 95 -8.89 4.37 -13.46
N HIS A 96 -8.29 5.42 -12.96
CA HIS A 96 -8.99 6.57 -12.35
C HIS A 96 -10.15 6.18 -11.43
N ASP A 97 -10.04 5.04 -10.77
CA ASP A 97 -11.08 4.58 -9.87
C ASP A 97 -11.16 5.54 -8.68
N ASP A 98 -12.38 6.00 -8.42
CA ASP A 98 -12.64 6.78 -7.23
C ASP A 98 -12.31 5.90 -6.01
N VAL A 99 -11.46 6.40 -5.10
CA VAL A 99 -11.11 5.68 -3.89
C VAL A 99 -12.35 5.26 -3.11
N MET A 100 -13.38 6.11 -3.06
CA MET A 100 -14.63 5.78 -2.38
C MET A 100 -15.31 4.57 -3.01
N ASP A 101 -15.32 4.47 -4.34
CA ASP A 101 -15.93 3.33 -5.03
C ASP A 101 -15.15 2.05 -4.77
N VAL A 102 -13.82 2.11 -4.79
CA VAL A 102 -12.97 0.97 -4.47
C VAL A 102 -13.24 0.48 -3.05
N VAL A 103 -13.26 1.39 -2.08
CA VAL A 103 -13.50 1.04 -0.67
C VAL A 103 -14.90 0.46 -0.49
N LYS A 104 -15.91 1.03 -1.12
CA LYS A 104 -17.29 0.51 -1.04
C LYS A 104 -17.41 -0.89 -1.64
N SER A 105 -16.77 -1.13 -2.79
CA SER A 105 -16.83 -2.42 -3.46
C SER A 105 -16.14 -3.53 -2.67
N LYS A 106 -15.19 -3.17 -1.80
CA LYS A 106 -14.38 -4.11 -1.02
C LYS A 106 -14.46 -3.82 0.47
N LYS A 107 -15.63 -3.40 0.93
CA LYS A 107 -15.79 -2.96 2.34
C LYS A 107 -15.42 -4.04 3.36
N ASN A 108 -15.46 -5.31 2.98
CA ASN A 108 -15.05 -6.39 3.88
C ASN A 108 -13.54 -6.39 4.16
N ARG A 109 -12.75 -5.76 3.31
CA ARG A 109 -11.30 -5.62 3.50
C ARG A 109 -10.97 -4.41 4.36
N TYR A 110 -11.75 -3.32 4.22
CA TYR A 110 -11.47 -2.04 4.89
C TYR A 110 -12.32 -1.93 6.15
N GLN A 111 -11.66 -1.61 7.23
CA GLN A 111 -12.32 -1.45 8.53
C GLN A 111 -12.61 0.02 8.84
#